data_8a3c7165d387b995b96d118593c92dd1
#
_entry.id   8a3c7165d387b995b96d118593c92dd1
#
_cell.length_a   1.000
_cell.length_b   1.000
_cell.length_c   1.000
_cell.angle_alpha   90.00
_cell.angle_beta   90.00
_cell.angle_gamma   90.00
#
_symmetry.space_group_name_H-M   'P 1'
#
loop_
_entity.id
_entity.type
_entity.pdbx_description
1 polymer ?
#
loop_
_entity_poly.entity_id
_entity_poly.type
_entity_poly.pdbx_seq_one_letter_code
_entity_poly.pdbx_strand_id
1 'polypeptide(L)'
;SAGDFFFPSELETPAATPRAYQFQHRFGVPVRYHDIENFAATSNLDLVEIHLSYKDLEVNLDQVLPRKQPIGLVVHAPELFAGDHTLDLCSADGDYRRHSIAELQRVVDISRDLRSRFDCPDPVLLVTNVGGFSEHHHLERADLQPLRKRLIESLQQINTSDEVEIIPQTMPPFPWHFGGQRYHNLFVDTDFIEEFCKGTGMRVCLDASHSKLACTHLNASFSGFLRAILPFTAHLHLADAKDVDGEGLQIHDGEIDWVQLFALMGQLAPEASFIPEIWQGHKNNGEGAWLALERLEGCVDLSEQRQVA
;
A
#
# COMPACT_ATOMS: atom_id res chain seq x y z
N SER A 1 -18.84 -30.90 31.20
CA SER A 1 -17.39 -30.68 31.21
C SER A 1 -17.03 -29.91 29.99
N ALA A 2 -16.69 -28.62 30.19
CA ALA A 2 -16.20 -27.74 29.18
C ALA A 2 -14.79 -28.19 28.77
N GLY A 3 -14.60 -28.51 27.51
CA GLY A 3 -13.29 -28.79 26.98
C GLY A 3 -12.47 -27.51 26.95
N ASP A 4 -11.37 -27.50 27.70
CA ASP A 4 -10.36 -26.47 27.63
C ASP A 4 -9.73 -26.46 26.23
N PHE A 5 -10.04 -25.45 25.44
CA PHE A 5 -9.29 -25.15 24.25
C PHE A 5 -7.93 -24.58 24.70
N PHE A 6 -6.92 -25.44 24.74
CA PHE A 6 -5.54 -24.99 24.81
C PHE A 6 -5.20 -24.25 23.53
N PHE A 7 -5.15 -22.92 23.60
CA PHE A 7 -4.35 -22.17 22.64
C PHE A 7 -2.88 -22.52 22.93
N PRO A 8 -2.09 -22.92 21.91
CA PRO A 8 -0.66 -23.07 22.14
C PRO A 8 -0.15 -21.75 22.71
N SER A 9 0.53 -21.83 23.84
CA SER A 9 1.26 -20.70 24.40
C SER A 9 2.05 -20.05 23.26
N GLU A 10 1.80 -18.77 23.02
CA GLU A 10 2.61 -17.97 22.12
C GLU A 10 4.06 -18.25 22.53
N LEU A 11 4.80 -18.95 21.66
CA LEU A 11 6.23 -18.98 21.77
C LEU A 11 6.63 -17.51 21.74
N GLU A 12 7.17 -17.00 22.84
CA GLU A 12 7.73 -15.66 22.93
C GLU A 12 8.80 -15.58 21.85
N THR A 13 8.39 -15.16 20.64
CA THR A 13 9.34 -14.69 19.66
C THR A 13 9.99 -13.48 20.31
N PRO A 14 11.34 -13.42 20.39
CA PRO A 14 11.99 -12.25 20.96
C PRO A 14 11.44 -11.02 20.26
N ALA A 15 10.87 -10.09 21.03
CA ALA A 15 10.26 -8.88 20.52
C ALA A 15 11.29 -8.16 19.62
N ALA A 16 10.98 -8.03 18.33
CA ALA A 16 11.82 -7.25 17.44
C ALA A 16 11.75 -5.80 17.91
N THR A 17 12.90 -5.23 18.22
CA THR A 17 13.03 -3.85 18.65
C THR A 17 13.49 -2.97 17.50
N PRO A 18 13.05 -1.70 17.45
CA PRO A 18 13.54 -0.78 16.45
C PRO A 18 15.05 -0.59 16.58
N ARG A 19 15.72 -0.56 15.45
CA ARG A 19 17.15 -0.29 15.31
C ARG A 19 17.42 0.45 14.00
N ALA A 20 18.67 0.72 13.68
CA ALA A 20 19.06 1.18 12.36
C ALA A 20 19.11 0.00 11.37
N TYR A 21 18.56 0.23 10.16
CA TYR A 21 18.55 -0.73 9.05
C TYR A 21 19.30 -0.16 7.85
N GLN A 22 19.81 -1.03 6.98
CA GLN A 22 20.49 -0.65 5.75
C GLN A 22 19.75 -1.18 4.53
N PHE A 23 19.23 -0.24 3.73
CA PHE A 23 18.60 -0.52 2.44
C PHE A 23 19.11 0.49 1.40
N GLN A 24 19.18 0.08 0.14
CA GLN A 24 19.45 1.00 -0.96
C GLN A 24 18.23 1.90 -1.22
N HIS A 25 17.04 1.35 -1.08
CA HIS A 25 15.78 2.09 -1.23
C HIS A 25 15.46 2.87 0.02
N ARG A 26 14.82 4.02 -0.17
CA ARG A 26 14.22 4.74 0.95
C ARG A 26 13.13 3.89 1.57
N PHE A 27 13.09 3.84 2.89
CA PHE A 27 12.15 2.98 3.62
C PHE A 27 11.53 3.69 4.81
N GLY A 28 10.38 3.20 5.23
CA GLY A 28 9.69 3.67 6.41
C GLY A 28 8.75 2.62 6.97
N VAL A 29 7.85 3.07 7.81
CA VAL A 29 6.82 2.24 8.45
C VAL A 29 5.46 2.94 8.40
N PRO A 30 4.35 2.17 8.44
CA PRO A 30 3.02 2.75 8.55
C PRO A 30 2.81 3.30 9.97
N VAL A 31 2.16 4.46 10.06
CA VAL A 31 1.92 5.17 11.32
C VAL A 31 0.53 5.79 11.37
N ARG A 32 0.09 6.08 12.60
CA ARG A 32 -0.98 7.03 12.90
C ARG A 32 -0.34 8.31 13.45
N TYR A 33 -1.10 9.41 13.54
CA TYR A 33 -0.54 10.69 14.00
C TYR A 33 0.23 10.60 15.32
N HIS A 34 -0.29 9.82 16.27
CA HIS A 34 0.31 9.68 17.60
C HIS A 34 1.61 8.85 17.62
N ASP A 35 1.92 8.10 16.57
CA ASP A 35 3.09 7.23 16.51
C ASP A 35 4.34 7.91 15.94
N ILE A 36 4.17 9.01 15.21
CA ILE A 36 5.20 9.59 14.34
C ILE A 36 6.48 9.93 15.11
N GLU A 37 6.38 10.69 16.20
CA GLU A 37 7.55 11.13 16.95
C GLU A 37 8.30 9.94 17.57
N ASN A 38 7.57 8.96 18.10
CA ASN A 38 8.17 7.77 18.69
C ASN A 38 8.92 6.93 17.66
N PHE A 39 8.31 6.64 16.52
CA PHE A 39 8.93 5.80 15.49
C PHE A 39 10.09 6.51 14.78
N ALA A 40 9.96 7.79 14.52
CA ALA A 40 11.04 8.59 13.93
C ALA A 40 12.27 8.68 14.83
N ALA A 41 12.10 8.66 16.16
CA ALA A 41 13.18 8.74 17.13
C ALA A 41 13.92 7.41 17.38
N THR A 42 13.31 6.26 17.02
CA THR A 42 13.80 4.93 17.40
C THR A 42 14.53 4.19 16.29
N SER A 43 14.52 4.70 15.06
CA SER A 43 15.15 4.09 13.90
C SER A 43 15.65 5.16 12.92
N ASN A 44 16.36 4.73 11.88
CA ASN A 44 16.85 5.58 10.79
C ASN A 44 15.88 5.64 9.59
N LEU A 45 14.59 5.74 9.86
CA LEU A 45 13.57 5.80 8.81
C LEU A 45 13.78 7.00 7.88
N ASP A 46 13.63 6.78 6.58
CA ASP A 46 13.64 7.85 5.57
C ASP A 46 12.28 8.55 5.49
N LEU A 47 11.22 7.82 5.79
CA LEU A 47 9.85 8.29 5.70
C LEU A 47 8.92 7.58 6.68
N VAL A 48 7.74 8.14 6.86
CA VAL A 48 6.59 7.46 7.46
C VAL A 48 5.44 7.48 6.46
N GLU A 49 4.60 6.44 6.50
CA GLU A 49 3.35 6.42 5.74
C GLU A 49 2.18 6.58 6.70
N ILE A 50 1.49 7.72 6.61
CA ILE A 50 0.31 7.99 7.44
C ILE A 50 -0.89 7.27 6.83
N HIS A 51 -1.43 6.31 7.56
CA HIS A 51 -2.67 5.62 7.21
C HIS A 51 -3.86 6.39 7.77
N LEU A 52 -4.55 7.14 6.92
CA LEU A 52 -5.69 7.94 7.30
C LEU A 52 -6.95 7.08 7.45
N SER A 53 -7.71 7.31 8.52
CA SER A 53 -9.13 6.98 8.57
C SER A 53 -9.95 8.21 8.18
N TYR A 54 -11.23 8.05 7.87
CA TYR A 54 -12.07 9.20 7.54
C TYR A 54 -12.22 10.19 8.72
N LYS A 55 -12.06 9.72 9.96
CA LYS A 55 -12.05 10.59 11.14
C LYS A 55 -10.81 11.48 11.21
N ASP A 56 -9.69 11.01 10.68
CA ASP A 56 -8.44 11.76 10.64
C ASP A 56 -8.54 12.98 9.70
N LEU A 57 -9.48 12.99 8.77
CA LEU A 57 -9.72 14.10 7.85
C LEU A 57 -10.29 15.35 8.54
N GLU A 58 -10.83 15.20 9.74
CA GLU A 58 -11.45 16.29 10.53
C GLU A 58 -10.56 16.76 11.69
N VAL A 59 -9.39 16.14 11.86
CA VAL A 59 -8.46 16.46 12.94
C VAL A 59 -7.77 17.80 12.65
N ASN A 60 -7.59 18.60 13.70
CA ASN A 60 -6.78 19.82 13.61
C ASN A 60 -5.29 19.44 13.60
N LEU A 61 -4.66 19.59 12.45
CA LEU A 61 -3.25 19.23 12.27
C LEU A 61 -2.28 20.07 13.10
N ASP A 62 -2.62 21.29 13.44
CA ASP A 62 -1.82 22.13 14.34
C ASP A 62 -1.73 21.55 15.75
N GLN A 63 -2.75 20.79 16.16
CA GLN A 63 -2.76 20.12 17.47
C GLN A 63 -2.02 18.79 17.47
N VAL A 64 -2.16 17.98 16.40
CA VAL A 64 -1.57 16.63 16.34
C VAL A 64 -0.16 16.63 15.77
N LEU A 65 0.20 17.64 14.96
CA LEU A 65 1.53 17.84 14.36
C LEU A 65 1.98 19.29 14.56
N PRO A 66 2.24 19.71 15.82
CA PRO A 66 2.59 21.11 16.11
C PRO A 66 3.99 21.50 15.63
N ARG A 67 4.83 20.52 15.29
CA ARG A 67 6.20 20.74 14.83
C ARG A 67 6.44 20.10 13.48
N LYS A 68 7.28 20.73 12.66
CA LYS A 68 7.75 20.14 11.42
C LYS A 68 8.58 18.89 11.73
N GLN A 69 8.27 17.79 11.06
CA GLN A 69 8.95 16.51 11.22
C GLN A 69 10.15 16.45 10.25
N PRO A 70 11.37 16.11 10.72
CA PRO A 70 12.55 16.00 9.88
C PRO A 70 12.64 14.66 9.15
N ILE A 71 11.56 14.21 8.56
CA ILE A 71 11.40 12.90 7.91
C ILE A 71 10.48 13.04 6.70
N GLY A 72 10.65 12.17 5.70
CA GLY A 72 9.77 12.10 4.51
C GLY A 72 8.38 11.57 4.82
N LEU A 73 7.50 11.71 3.85
CA LEU A 73 6.07 11.41 4.01
C LEU A 73 5.51 10.68 2.78
N VAL A 74 4.73 9.64 3.05
CA VAL A 74 3.73 9.05 2.14
C VAL A 74 2.39 9.05 2.86
N VAL A 75 1.31 9.27 2.15
CA VAL A 75 -0.05 9.27 2.70
C VAL A 75 -0.83 8.11 2.09
N HIS A 76 -1.58 7.38 2.91
CA HIS A 76 -2.51 6.34 2.48
C HIS A 76 -3.94 6.80 2.71
N ALA A 77 -4.73 6.88 1.65
CA ALA A 77 -6.12 7.27 1.72
C ALA A 77 -6.98 6.24 2.47
N PRO A 78 -8.06 6.67 3.14
CA PRO A 78 -9.06 5.75 3.64
C PRO A 78 -9.74 5.00 2.49
N GLU A 79 -10.20 3.78 2.75
CA GLU A 79 -11.12 3.05 1.86
C GLU A 79 -12.58 3.37 2.20
N LEU A 80 -12.87 3.51 3.49
CA LEU A 80 -14.19 3.80 4.03
C LEU A 80 -14.27 5.23 4.50
N PHE A 81 -15.36 5.90 4.14
CA PHE A 81 -15.69 7.27 4.52
C PHE A 81 -16.96 7.30 5.35
N ALA A 82 -17.28 8.47 5.90
CA ALA A 82 -18.48 8.66 6.72
C ALA A 82 -19.75 8.23 5.98
N GLY A 83 -20.70 7.64 6.71
CA GLY A 83 -21.95 7.13 6.14
C GLY A 83 -21.78 5.81 5.38
N ASP A 84 -20.82 4.98 5.77
CA ASP A 84 -20.53 3.68 5.15
C ASP A 84 -20.22 3.78 3.65
N HIS A 85 -19.64 4.91 3.24
CA HIS A 85 -19.26 5.15 1.86
C HIS A 85 -17.90 4.51 1.56
N THR A 86 -17.90 3.46 0.75
CA THR A 86 -16.67 2.86 0.21
C THR A 86 -16.25 3.60 -1.05
N LEU A 87 -15.00 4.04 -1.12
CA LEU A 87 -14.51 4.79 -2.28
C LEU A 87 -14.62 3.95 -3.57
N ASP A 88 -15.33 4.50 -4.54
CA ASP A 88 -15.43 3.91 -5.88
C ASP A 88 -15.48 4.99 -6.97
N LEU A 89 -14.32 5.25 -7.57
CA LEU A 89 -14.18 6.19 -8.69
C LEU A 89 -14.73 5.64 -10.01
N CYS A 90 -15.12 4.37 -10.02
CA CYS A 90 -15.60 3.64 -11.20
C CYS A 90 -17.10 3.41 -11.19
N SER A 91 -17.80 3.82 -10.12
CA SER A 91 -19.24 3.55 -9.97
C SER A 91 -20.06 4.03 -11.16
N ALA A 92 -20.96 3.17 -11.62
CA ALA A 92 -21.95 3.54 -12.65
C ALA A 92 -23.00 4.52 -12.12
N ASP A 93 -23.23 4.53 -10.79
CA ASP A 93 -24.04 5.55 -10.12
C ASP A 93 -23.27 6.86 -10.10
N GLY A 94 -23.75 7.84 -10.86
CA GLY A 94 -23.08 9.14 -10.99
C GLY A 94 -23.00 9.93 -9.69
N ASP A 95 -24.02 9.84 -8.83
CA ASP A 95 -24.02 10.52 -7.53
C ASP A 95 -23.00 9.87 -6.58
N TYR A 96 -22.98 8.56 -6.52
CA TYR A 96 -22.01 7.81 -5.72
C TYR A 96 -20.57 8.09 -6.18
N ARG A 97 -20.34 8.11 -7.50
CA ARG A 97 -19.02 8.43 -8.06
C ARG A 97 -18.59 9.86 -7.76
N ARG A 98 -19.46 10.85 -7.89
CA ARG A 98 -19.18 12.25 -7.52
C ARG A 98 -18.84 12.39 -6.05
N HIS A 99 -19.52 11.66 -5.18
CA HIS A 99 -19.21 11.63 -3.74
C HIS A 99 -17.80 11.06 -3.50
N SER A 100 -17.44 9.97 -4.17
CA SER A 100 -16.09 9.39 -4.11
C SER A 100 -15.02 10.37 -4.60
N ILE A 101 -15.27 11.08 -5.70
CA ILE A 101 -14.35 12.11 -6.21
C ILE A 101 -14.16 13.23 -5.18
N ALA A 102 -15.26 13.71 -4.57
CA ALA A 102 -15.20 14.75 -3.54
C ALA A 102 -14.42 14.30 -2.30
N GLU A 103 -14.61 13.06 -1.85
CA GLU A 103 -13.88 12.50 -0.71
C GLU A 103 -12.38 12.35 -1.03
N LEU A 104 -12.02 11.87 -2.20
CA LEU A 104 -10.61 11.76 -2.60
C LEU A 104 -9.97 13.15 -2.77
N GLN A 105 -10.69 14.15 -3.31
CA GLN A 105 -10.20 15.52 -3.35
C GLN A 105 -9.90 16.06 -1.95
N ARG A 106 -10.73 15.77 -1.00
CA ARG A 106 -10.52 16.14 0.40
C ARG A 106 -9.25 15.49 0.98
N VAL A 107 -9.00 14.22 0.66
CA VAL A 107 -7.75 13.54 1.03
C VAL A 107 -6.53 14.18 0.36
N VAL A 108 -6.63 14.57 -0.91
CA VAL A 108 -5.58 15.30 -1.61
C VAL A 108 -5.27 16.62 -0.92
N ASP A 109 -6.27 17.38 -0.53
CA ASP A 109 -6.11 18.67 0.15
C ASP A 109 -5.41 18.52 1.51
N ILE A 110 -5.78 17.48 2.27
CA ILE A 110 -5.13 17.16 3.54
C ILE A 110 -3.71 16.68 3.32
N SER A 111 -3.45 15.89 2.28
CA SER A 111 -2.11 15.41 1.93
C SER A 111 -1.17 16.59 1.59
N ARG A 112 -1.68 17.63 0.94
CA ARG A 112 -0.95 18.87 0.67
C ARG A 112 -0.60 19.60 1.96
N ASP A 113 -1.53 19.72 2.90
CA ASP A 113 -1.26 20.32 4.21
C ASP A 113 -0.25 19.47 5.02
N LEU A 114 -0.42 18.15 5.04
CA LEU A 114 0.54 17.25 5.68
C LEU A 114 1.95 17.38 5.08
N ARG A 115 2.07 17.48 3.76
CA ARG A 115 3.36 17.66 3.08
C ARG A 115 4.17 18.84 3.65
N SER A 116 3.51 19.95 3.94
CA SER A 116 4.17 21.15 4.49
C SER A 116 4.73 20.95 5.90
N ARG A 117 4.31 19.89 6.60
CA ARG A 117 4.69 19.57 7.98
C ARG A 117 5.78 18.50 8.07
N PHE A 118 6.30 18.04 6.93
CA PHE A 118 7.35 17.03 6.82
C PHE A 118 8.48 17.51 5.92
N ASP A 119 9.61 16.82 5.96
CA ASP A 119 10.69 17.00 5.00
C ASP A 119 10.37 16.24 3.70
N CYS A 120 9.56 16.85 2.86
CA CYS A 120 9.01 16.26 1.64
C CYS A 120 9.13 17.28 0.49
N PRO A 121 10.33 17.40 -0.15
CA PRO A 121 10.56 18.39 -1.20
C PRO A 121 9.81 18.06 -2.50
N ASP A 122 9.65 16.78 -2.81
CA ASP A 122 8.90 16.32 -3.98
C ASP A 122 7.39 16.30 -3.69
N PRO A 123 6.54 16.14 -4.71
CA PRO A 123 5.12 15.88 -4.48
C PRO A 123 4.92 14.68 -3.55
N VAL A 124 4.04 14.83 -2.56
CA VAL A 124 3.76 13.73 -1.64
C VAL A 124 3.00 12.62 -2.36
N LEU A 125 3.46 11.38 -2.22
CA LEU A 125 2.78 10.22 -2.76
C LEU A 125 1.51 9.95 -1.95
N LEU A 126 0.38 9.81 -2.64
CA LEU A 126 -0.91 9.43 -2.06
C LEU A 126 -1.32 8.06 -2.60
N VAL A 127 -1.20 7.05 -1.76
CA VAL A 127 -1.66 5.69 -2.06
C VAL A 127 -3.17 5.63 -1.90
N THR A 128 -3.87 5.12 -2.90
CA THR A 128 -5.32 4.96 -2.84
C THR A 128 -5.80 3.72 -3.57
N ASN A 129 -6.88 3.12 -3.07
CA ASN A 129 -7.70 2.23 -3.84
C ASN A 129 -8.64 3.07 -4.72
N VAL A 130 -9.08 2.52 -5.83
CA VAL A 130 -9.88 3.28 -6.81
C VAL A 130 -11.31 2.76 -6.95
N GLY A 131 -11.62 1.62 -6.34
CA GLY A 131 -12.88 0.91 -6.54
C GLY A 131 -12.83 -0.02 -7.76
N GLY A 132 -13.95 -0.14 -8.46
CA GLY A 132 -14.05 -1.07 -9.61
C GLY A 132 -14.28 -2.52 -9.17
N PHE A 133 -14.89 -2.71 -8.03
CA PHE A 133 -15.24 -4.04 -7.50
C PHE A 133 -16.64 -4.47 -7.93
N SER A 134 -16.86 -5.78 -7.94
CA SER A 134 -18.15 -6.45 -8.16
C SER A 134 -18.48 -7.40 -7.00
N GLU A 135 -19.77 -7.79 -6.86
CA GLU A 135 -20.24 -8.48 -5.64
C GLU A 135 -20.23 -10.00 -5.74
N HIS A 136 -20.49 -10.57 -6.92
CA HIS A 136 -20.75 -12.00 -7.05
C HIS A 136 -19.70 -12.76 -7.85
N HIS A 137 -19.00 -12.09 -8.74
CA HIS A 137 -17.97 -12.67 -9.61
C HIS A 137 -17.13 -11.55 -10.23
N HIS A 138 -15.95 -11.89 -10.73
CA HIS A 138 -15.18 -10.97 -11.55
C HIS A 138 -15.94 -10.62 -12.83
N LEU A 139 -15.80 -9.37 -13.27
CA LEU A 139 -16.42 -8.91 -14.50
C LEU A 139 -15.74 -9.51 -15.73
N GLU A 140 -16.54 -9.76 -16.75
CA GLU A 140 -16.02 -10.16 -18.04
C GLU A 140 -15.22 -9.03 -18.70
N ARG A 141 -14.29 -9.38 -19.56
CA ARG A 141 -13.39 -8.41 -20.21
C ARG A 141 -14.13 -7.27 -20.91
N ALA A 142 -15.28 -7.57 -21.54
CA ALA A 142 -16.09 -6.56 -22.20
C ALA A 142 -16.69 -5.52 -21.26
N ASP A 143 -16.94 -5.91 -20.01
CA ASP A 143 -17.54 -5.04 -18.99
C ASP A 143 -16.52 -4.18 -18.26
N LEU A 144 -15.21 -4.42 -18.46
CA LEU A 144 -14.14 -3.65 -17.84
C LEU A 144 -13.93 -2.27 -18.48
N GLN A 145 -14.22 -2.11 -19.77
CA GLN A 145 -13.99 -0.85 -20.46
C GLN A 145 -14.78 0.33 -19.88
N PRO A 146 -16.07 0.20 -19.54
CA PRO A 146 -16.79 1.28 -18.87
C PRO A 146 -16.19 1.67 -17.51
N LEU A 147 -15.69 0.70 -16.74
CA LEU A 147 -15.01 0.97 -15.47
C LEU A 147 -13.75 1.79 -15.69
N ARG A 148 -12.91 1.38 -16.62
CA ARG A 148 -11.65 2.06 -16.97
C ARG A 148 -11.89 3.50 -17.40
N LYS A 149 -12.89 3.70 -18.24
CA LYS A 149 -13.28 5.04 -18.69
C LYS A 149 -13.69 5.93 -17.52
N ARG A 150 -14.58 5.44 -16.67
CA ARG A 150 -15.03 6.20 -15.50
C ARG A 150 -13.89 6.50 -14.52
N LEU A 151 -12.95 5.56 -14.32
CA LEU A 151 -11.77 5.79 -13.51
C LEU A 151 -10.94 6.98 -14.02
N ILE A 152 -10.62 6.99 -15.30
CA ILE A 152 -9.81 8.05 -15.91
C ILE A 152 -10.53 9.39 -15.83
N GLU A 153 -11.83 9.43 -16.17
CA GLU A 153 -12.66 10.63 -16.08
C GLU A 153 -12.74 11.17 -14.64
N SER A 154 -12.84 10.28 -13.65
CA SER A 154 -12.85 10.66 -12.23
C SER A 154 -11.51 11.25 -11.78
N LEU A 155 -10.41 10.61 -12.13
CA LEU A 155 -9.07 11.09 -11.78
C LEU A 155 -8.76 12.45 -12.40
N GLN A 156 -9.24 12.71 -13.62
CA GLN A 156 -9.07 13.99 -14.31
C GLN A 156 -9.80 15.15 -13.61
N GLN A 157 -10.79 14.87 -12.78
CA GLN A 157 -11.54 15.86 -12.02
C GLN A 157 -10.86 16.24 -10.69
N ILE A 158 -9.80 15.54 -10.31
CA ILE A 158 -9.10 15.78 -9.04
C ILE A 158 -7.94 16.76 -9.29
N ASN A 159 -7.93 17.85 -8.50
CA ASN A 159 -6.86 18.84 -8.55
C ASN A 159 -5.78 18.50 -7.52
N THR A 160 -4.61 18.08 -7.99
CA THR A 160 -3.46 17.74 -7.16
C THR A 160 -2.52 18.96 -6.93
N SER A 161 -2.71 20.03 -7.66
CA SER A 161 -1.88 21.27 -7.59
C SER A 161 -0.37 21.01 -7.78
N ASP A 162 0.01 19.93 -8.45
CA ASP A 162 1.41 19.47 -8.60
C ASP A 162 2.16 19.22 -7.27
N GLU A 163 1.45 19.18 -6.15
CA GLU A 163 2.00 18.94 -4.82
C GLU A 163 1.70 17.55 -4.28
N VAL A 164 0.77 16.83 -4.92
CA VAL A 164 0.36 15.47 -4.58
C VAL A 164 0.41 14.60 -5.83
N GLU A 165 1.05 13.44 -5.73
CA GLU A 165 1.01 12.43 -6.77
C GLU A 165 0.13 11.27 -6.30
N ILE A 166 -1.01 11.08 -6.95
CA ILE A 166 -1.90 9.94 -6.69
C ILE A 166 -1.29 8.70 -7.33
N ILE A 167 -1.04 7.68 -6.52
CA ILE A 167 -0.53 6.38 -6.96
C ILE A 167 -1.53 5.28 -6.59
N PRO A 168 -2.36 4.81 -7.54
CA PRO A 168 -3.26 3.70 -7.29
C PRO A 168 -2.50 2.47 -6.83
N GLN A 169 -3.07 1.74 -5.88
CA GLN A 169 -2.48 0.53 -5.32
C GLN A 169 -2.89 -0.69 -6.14
N THR A 170 -1.95 -1.64 -6.34
CA THR A 170 -2.28 -2.95 -6.88
C THR A 170 -3.09 -3.75 -5.86
N MET A 171 -4.07 -4.52 -6.32
CA MET A 171 -5.13 -5.09 -5.49
C MET A 171 -5.12 -6.62 -5.48
N PRO A 172 -5.54 -7.24 -4.37
CA PRO A 172 -5.79 -8.68 -4.34
C PRO A 172 -7.09 -9.00 -5.09
N PRO A 173 -7.30 -10.27 -5.50
CA PRO A 173 -8.49 -10.63 -6.26
C PRO A 173 -9.79 -10.63 -5.42
N PHE A 174 -9.70 -10.91 -4.11
CA PHE A 174 -10.83 -11.13 -3.20
C PHE A 174 -10.72 -10.39 -1.87
N PRO A 175 -10.50 -9.07 -1.85
CA PRO A 175 -10.38 -8.37 -0.57
C PRO A 175 -11.67 -8.41 0.23
N TRP A 176 -11.53 -8.40 1.56
CA TRP A 176 -12.65 -8.18 2.46
C TRP A 176 -12.96 -6.70 2.57
N HIS A 177 -14.22 -6.36 2.38
CA HIS A 177 -14.78 -5.04 2.66
C HIS A 177 -15.85 -5.14 3.74
N PHE A 178 -16.24 -4.01 4.30
CA PHE A 178 -17.39 -3.96 5.19
C PHE A 178 -18.64 -4.49 4.46
N GLY A 179 -19.26 -5.52 5.01
CA GLY A 179 -20.39 -6.20 4.40
C GLY A 179 -20.05 -7.46 3.61
N GLY A 180 -18.78 -7.88 3.57
CA GLY A 180 -18.37 -9.14 2.98
C GLY A 180 -17.27 -9.04 1.95
N GLN A 181 -17.01 -10.16 1.32
CA GLN A 181 -15.98 -10.29 0.29
C GLN A 181 -16.45 -9.66 -1.02
N ARG A 182 -15.56 -8.95 -1.69
CA ARG A 182 -15.77 -8.35 -3.00
C ARG A 182 -14.80 -8.95 -4.02
N TYR A 183 -14.99 -8.63 -5.28
CA TYR A 183 -14.12 -9.03 -6.39
C TYR A 183 -13.50 -7.77 -6.99
N HIS A 184 -12.19 -7.65 -6.97
CA HIS A 184 -11.49 -6.54 -7.64
C HIS A 184 -11.24 -6.87 -9.11
N ASN A 185 -11.54 -5.89 -9.96
CA ASN A 185 -11.45 -6.04 -11.41
C ASN A 185 -10.35 -5.17 -12.03
N LEU A 186 -9.84 -4.20 -11.30
CA LEU A 186 -8.81 -3.27 -11.75
C LEU A 186 -7.56 -3.39 -10.87
N PHE A 187 -6.40 -3.12 -11.44
CA PHE A 187 -5.10 -3.20 -10.75
C PHE A 187 -4.73 -4.59 -10.22
N VAL A 188 -5.26 -5.64 -10.83
CA VAL A 188 -4.97 -7.04 -10.47
C VAL A 188 -4.08 -7.75 -11.49
N ASP A 189 -4.11 -7.35 -12.76
CA ASP A 189 -3.35 -7.94 -13.86
C ASP A 189 -2.41 -6.95 -14.52
N THR A 190 -1.35 -7.47 -15.12
CA THR A 190 -0.31 -6.66 -15.75
C THR A 190 -0.81 -5.85 -16.95
N ASP A 191 -1.69 -6.44 -17.77
CA ASP A 191 -2.16 -5.80 -19.01
C ASP A 191 -2.90 -4.50 -18.69
N PHE A 192 -3.82 -4.53 -17.73
CA PHE A 192 -4.53 -3.33 -17.31
C PHE A 192 -3.58 -2.28 -16.70
N ILE A 193 -2.68 -2.69 -15.79
CA ILE A 193 -1.81 -1.76 -15.09
C ILE A 193 -0.83 -1.08 -16.06
N GLU A 194 -0.24 -1.83 -16.98
CA GLU A 194 0.65 -1.27 -18.01
C GLU A 194 -0.09 -0.28 -18.92
N GLU A 195 -1.27 -0.67 -19.41
CA GLU A 195 -2.10 0.19 -20.27
C GLU A 195 -2.48 1.49 -19.56
N PHE A 196 -2.90 1.38 -18.28
CA PHE A 196 -3.24 2.53 -17.45
C PHE A 196 -2.05 3.47 -17.25
N CYS A 197 -0.90 2.94 -16.84
CA CYS A 197 0.30 3.75 -16.60
C CYS A 197 0.82 4.42 -17.87
N LYS A 198 0.86 3.69 -18.98
CA LYS A 198 1.29 4.23 -20.28
C LYS A 198 0.32 5.29 -20.81
N GLY A 199 -0.99 5.05 -20.64
CA GLY A 199 -2.02 5.96 -21.14
C GLY A 199 -2.19 7.24 -20.33
N THR A 200 -1.94 7.19 -19.02
CA THR A 200 -2.14 8.34 -18.11
C THR A 200 -0.84 9.03 -17.69
N GLY A 201 0.30 8.36 -17.81
CA GLY A 201 1.56 8.80 -17.22
C GLY A 201 1.62 8.63 -15.69
N MET A 202 0.61 8.05 -15.07
CA MET A 202 0.58 7.81 -13.62
C MET A 202 1.43 6.61 -13.25
N ARG A 203 1.95 6.64 -12.01
CA ARG A 203 2.67 5.52 -11.39
C ARG A 203 1.75 4.82 -10.38
N VAL A 204 2.19 3.67 -9.89
CA VAL A 204 1.44 2.86 -8.94
C VAL A 204 2.19 2.64 -7.63
N CYS A 205 1.45 2.28 -6.60
CA CYS A 205 1.96 1.58 -5.43
C CYS A 205 1.83 0.07 -5.67
N LEU A 206 2.96 -0.64 -5.73
CA LEU A 206 2.95 -2.08 -5.87
C LEU A 206 2.86 -2.71 -4.46
N ASP A 207 1.71 -3.29 -4.15
CA ASP A 207 1.55 -4.12 -2.96
C ASP A 207 1.94 -5.56 -3.28
N ALA A 208 3.03 -6.04 -2.71
CA ALA A 208 3.59 -7.36 -3.02
C ALA A 208 2.65 -8.49 -2.60
N SER A 209 2.01 -8.37 -1.44
CA SER A 209 1.04 -9.35 -0.95
C SER A 209 -0.16 -9.46 -1.89
N HIS A 210 -0.80 -8.34 -2.19
CA HIS A 210 -1.94 -8.26 -3.11
C HIS A 210 -1.61 -8.86 -4.48
N SER A 211 -0.48 -8.47 -5.03
CA SER A 211 -0.05 -8.88 -6.38
C SER A 211 0.30 -10.36 -6.45
N LYS A 212 0.90 -10.91 -5.39
CA LYS A 212 1.17 -12.34 -5.30
C LYS A 212 -0.14 -13.15 -5.29
N LEU A 213 -1.13 -12.72 -4.50
CA LEU A 213 -2.46 -13.35 -4.46
C LEU A 213 -3.16 -13.27 -5.83
N ALA A 214 -3.10 -12.11 -6.49
CA ALA A 214 -3.67 -11.92 -7.83
C ALA A 214 -3.01 -12.83 -8.87
N CYS A 215 -1.70 -12.95 -8.87
CA CYS A 215 -0.97 -13.84 -9.78
C CYS A 215 -1.33 -15.31 -9.53
N THR A 216 -1.45 -15.74 -8.30
CA THR A 216 -1.87 -17.12 -7.97
C THR A 216 -3.28 -17.40 -8.50
N HIS A 217 -4.22 -16.48 -8.29
CA HIS A 217 -5.58 -16.58 -8.79
C HIS A 217 -5.66 -16.64 -10.31
N LEU A 218 -4.89 -15.79 -10.99
CA LEU A 218 -4.86 -15.71 -12.44
C LEU A 218 -3.94 -16.76 -13.10
N ASN A 219 -3.29 -17.60 -12.32
CA ASN A 219 -2.27 -18.54 -12.80
C ASN A 219 -1.18 -17.83 -13.61
N ALA A 220 -0.76 -16.66 -13.15
CA ALA A 220 0.27 -15.83 -13.78
C ALA A 220 1.59 -15.89 -13.00
N SER A 221 2.69 -15.61 -13.69
CA SER A 221 4.02 -15.52 -13.07
C SER A 221 4.14 -14.25 -12.20
N PHE A 222 4.43 -14.41 -10.92
CA PHE A 222 4.72 -13.28 -10.05
C PHE A 222 6.02 -12.55 -10.46
N SER A 223 7.05 -13.29 -10.85
CA SER A 223 8.27 -12.70 -11.41
C SER A 223 7.99 -11.89 -12.68
N GLY A 224 7.13 -12.40 -13.55
CA GLY A 224 6.66 -11.66 -14.73
C GLY A 224 5.89 -10.40 -14.37
N PHE A 225 5.03 -10.47 -13.36
CA PHE A 225 4.31 -9.31 -12.84
C PHE A 225 5.28 -8.23 -12.34
N LEU A 226 6.25 -8.61 -11.52
CA LEU A 226 7.26 -7.68 -11.00
C LEU A 226 8.05 -7.01 -12.12
N ARG A 227 8.49 -7.76 -13.13
CA ARG A 227 9.22 -7.21 -14.29
C ARG A 227 8.41 -6.23 -15.11
N ALA A 228 7.10 -6.47 -15.24
CA ALA A 228 6.19 -5.60 -15.97
C ALA A 228 5.85 -4.32 -15.22
N ILE A 229 5.65 -4.40 -13.91
CA ILE A 229 5.04 -3.31 -13.13
C ILE A 229 6.05 -2.49 -12.32
N LEU A 230 7.17 -3.05 -11.89
CA LEU A 230 8.20 -2.28 -11.19
C LEU A 230 8.67 -1.03 -11.95
N PRO A 231 8.80 -1.02 -13.30
CA PRO A 231 9.14 0.21 -14.02
C PRO A 231 8.16 1.37 -13.85
N PHE A 232 6.92 1.09 -13.42
CA PHE A 232 5.88 2.09 -13.16
C PHE A 232 5.65 2.35 -11.68
N THR A 233 6.48 1.78 -10.80
CA THR A 233 6.26 1.77 -9.35
C THR A 233 6.98 2.91 -8.66
N ALA A 234 6.25 3.73 -7.91
CA ALA A 234 6.79 4.81 -7.08
C ALA A 234 7.04 4.40 -5.63
N HIS A 235 6.27 3.45 -5.14
CA HIS A 235 6.26 3.01 -3.75
C HIS A 235 5.78 1.56 -3.66
N LEU A 236 6.26 0.81 -2.67
CA LEU A 236 5.86 -0.57 -2.45
C LEU A 236 5.35 -0.78 -1.02
N HIS A 237 4.33 -1.62 -0.92
CA HIS A 237 3.93 -2.25 0.36
C HIS A 237 4.44 -3.68 0.38
N LEU A 238 5.21 -4.03 1.40
CA LEU A 238 5.86 -5.33 1.51
C LEU A 238 5.26 -6.15 2.66
N ALA A 239 4.53 -7.18 2.30
CA ALA A 239 4.05 -8.25 3.16
C ALA A 239 4.04 -9.54 2.37
N ASP A 240 4.11 -10.68 3.06
CA ASP A 240 4.05 -11.97 2.40
C ASP A 240 2.62 -12.38 2.09
N ALA A 241 2.49 -13.42 1.29
CA ALA A 241 1.20 -13.93 0.86
C ALA A 241 1.26 -15.43 0.63
N LYS A 242 0.11 -16.09 0.78
CA LYS A 242 -0.04 -17.51 0.58
C LYS A 242 -1.39 -17.82 -0.07
N ASP A 243 -1.38 -18.76 -1.02
CA ASP A 243 -2.58 -19.17 -1.75
C ASP A 243 -3.26 -17.98 -2.46
N VAL A 244 -4.57 -17.84 -2.34
CA VAL A 244 -5.35 -16.75 -2.97
C VAL A 244 -5.93 -15.77 -1.95
N ASP A 245 -5.84 -16.06 -0.67
CA ASP A 245 -6.49 -15.31 0.43
C ASP A 245 -5.61 -15.06 1.66
N GLY A 246 -4.40 -15.61 1.70
CA GLY A 246 -3.43 -15.36 2.77
C GLY A 246 -2.70 -14.04 2.60
N GLU A 247 -3.37 -12.94 2.91
CA GLU A 247 -2.90 -11.56 2.75
C GLU A 247 -2.18 -11.05 3.99
N GLY A 248 -1.19 -10.19 3.80
CA GLY A 248 -0.58 -9.42 4.86
C GLY A 248 0.26 -10.24 5.85
N LEU A 249 0.79 -11.37 5.41
CA LEU A 249 1.59 -12.24 6.25
C LEU A 249 2.96 -11.65 6.56
N GLN A 250 3.54 -12.08 7.69
CA GLN A 250 4.90 -11.73 8.02
C GLN A 250 5.87 -12.26 6.96
N ILE A 251 6.95 -11.52 6.75
CA ILE A 251 8.01 -11.88 5.80
C ILE A 251 8.54 -13.29 6.12
N HIS A 252 8.60 -14.16 5.15
CA HIS A 252 8.95 -15.58 5.18
C HIS A 252 7.84 -16.52 5.63
N ASP A 253 6.68 -16.02 6.03
CA ASP A 253 5.54 -16.87 6.39
C ASP A 253 4.63 -17.22 5.19
N GLY A 254 4.99 -16.74 4.00
CA GLY A 254 4.28 -16.98 2.74
C GLY A 254 5.18 -17.55 1.63
N GLU A 255 4.82 -17.24 0.39
CA GLU A 255 5.38 -17.85 -0.82
C GLU A 255 6.23 -16.91 -1.67
N ILE A 256 6.45 -15.65 -1.23
CA ILE A 256 7.22 -14.67 -2.01
C ILE A 256 8.73 -14.94 -1.90
N ASP A 257 9.42 -14.97 -3.04
CA ASP A 257 10.88 -14.94 -3.11
C ASP A 257 11.39 -13.50 -2.90
N TRP A 258 11.68 -13.15 -1.67
CA TRP A 258 12.10 -11.82 -1.27
C TRP A 258 13.48 -11.43 -1.81
N VAL A 259 14.37 -12.39 -1.98
CA VAL A 259 15.72 -12.15 -2.58
C VAL A 259 15.55 -11.71 -4.03
N GLN A 260 14.72 -12.40 -4.79
CA GLN A 260 14.40 -12.02 -6.18
C GLN A 260 13.69 -10.66 -6.23
N LEU A 261 12.74 -10.42 -5.35
CA LEU A 261 11.98 -9.16 -5.32
C LEU A 261 12.92 -7.96 -5.13
N PHE A 262 13.82 -8.02 -4.15
CA PHE A 262 14.79 -6.93 -3.92
C PHE A 262 15.79 -6.77 -5.09
N ALA A 263 16.23 -7.86 -5.69
CA ALA A 263 17.07 -7.78 -6.87
C ALA A 263 16.36 -7.05 -8.02
N LEU A 264 15.09 -7.37 -8.27
CA LEU A 264 14.28 -6.71 -9.30
C LEU A 264 13.95 -5.25 -8.95
N MET A 265 13.68 -4.95 -7.68
CA MET A 265 13.51 -3.57 -7.23
C MET A 265 14.74 -2.71 -7.52
N GLY A 266 15.94 -3.23 -7.25
CA GLY A 266 17.19 -2.53 -7.53
C GLY A 266 17.41 -2.24 -9.00
N GLN A 267 17.00 -3.15 -9.88
CA GLN A 267 17.17 -3.03 -11.34
C GLN A 267 16.09 -2.15 -11.99
N LEU A 268 14.83 -2.30 -11.59
CA LEU A 268 13.69 -1.80 -12.33
C LEU A 268 12.97 -0.62 -11.63
N ALA A 269 13.16 -0.46 -10.33
CA ALA A 269 12.56 0.60 -9.53
C ALA A 269 13.56 1.15 -8.49
N PRO A 270 14.75 1.63 -8.92
CA PRO A 270 15.80 2.03 -7.98
C PRO A 270 15.41 3.23 -7.11
N GLU A 271 14.50 4.08 -7.58
CA GLU A 271 14.05 5.29 -6.88
C GLU A 271 12.78 5.08 -6.03
N ALA A 272 12.18 3.89 -6.10
CA ALA A 272 10.98 3.59 -5.32
C ALA A 272 11.31 3.48 -3.83
N SER A 273 10.38 3.92 -3.01
CA SER A 273 10.40 3.70 -1.56
C SER A 273 9.53 2.51 -1.16
N PHE A 274 9.65 2.06 0.07
CA PHE A 274 8.79 0.99 0.57
C PHE A 274 8.49 1.12 2.07
N ILE A 275 7.42 0.47 2.47
CA ILE A 275 7.12 0.16 3.87
C ILE A 275 6.76 -1.32 4.02
N PRO A 276 7.04 -1.96 5.16
CA PRO A 276 6.39 -3.22 5.50
C PRO A 276 4.93 -2.94 5.89
N GLU A 277 4.01 -3.74 5.38
CA GLU A 277 2.58 -3.62 5.72
C GLU A 277 2.05 -4.97 6.19
N ILE A 278 2.44 -5.35 7.41
CA ILE A 278 2.09 -6.64 8.02
C ILE A 278 0.75 -6.51 8.75
N TRP A 279 -0.13 -7.49 8.56
CA TRP A 279 -1.38 -7.54 9.30
C TRP A 279 -1.11 -7.47 10.81
N GLN A 280 -1.78 -6.53 11.48
CA GLN A 280 -1.56 -6.21 12.90
C GLN A 280 -0.11 -5.81 13.27
N GLY A 281 0.70 -5.41 12.31
CA GLY A 281 2.11 -5.03 12.54
C GLY A 281 2.30 -3.82 13.46
N HIS A 282 1.25 -3.02 13.68
CA HIS A 282 1.25 -1.87 14.57
C HIS A 282 1.20 -2.23 16.07
N LYS A 283 0.77 -3.45 16.41
CA LYS A 283 0.70 -3.92 17.81
C LYS A 283 2.09 -3.94 18.46
N ASN A 284 2.13 -3.81 19.79
CA ASN A 284 3.37 -3.83 20.58
C ASN A 284 4.42 -2.82 20.06
N ASN A 285 4.02 -1.57 19.83
CA ASN A 285 4.88 -0.50 19.31
C ASN A 285 5.49 -0.81 17.93
N GLY A 286 4.73 -1.43 17.05
CA GLY A 286 5.16 -1.72 15.69
C GLY A 286 6.03 -2.96 15.54
N GLU A 287 5.98 -3.89 16.48
CA GLU A 287 6.81 -5.11 16.51
C GLU A 287 6.79 -5.85 15.17
N GLY A 288 5.62 -6.00 14.54
CA GLY A 288 5.49 -6.65 13.24
C GLY A 288 6.25 -5.94 12.13
N ALA A 289 6.25 -4.61 12.14
CA ALA A 289 7.00 -3.82 11.17
C ALA A 289 8.53 -3.95 11.38
N TRP A 290 8.98 -3.89 12.61
CA TRP A 290 10.41 -4.03 12.92
C TRP A 290 10.93 -5.43 12.58
N LEU A 291 10.19 -6.48 12.88
CA LEU A 291 10.54 -7.84 12.50
C LEU A 291 10.58 -8.00 10.97
N ALA A 292 9.64 -7.40 10.26
CA ALA A 292 9.64 -7.41 8.80
C ALA A 292 10.89 -6.74 8.24
N LEU A 293 11.26 -5.55 8.73
CA LEU A 293 12.46 -4.84 8.29
C LEU A 293 13.73 -5.66 8.55
N GLU A 294 13.85 -6.32 9.69
CA GLU A 294 14.98 -7.21 9.99
C GLU A 294 15.09 -8.36 8.97
N ARG A 295 13.98 -9.03 8.68
CA ARG A 295 13.94 -10.13 7.71
C ARG A 295 14.22 -9.67 6.28
N LEU A 296 13.68 -8.50 5.89
CA LEU A 296 13.93 -7.90 4.58
C LEU A 296 15.39 -7.48 4.40
N GLU A 297 16.02 -6.91 5.41
CA GLU A 297 17.44 -6.55 5.37
C GLU A 297 18.32 -7.77 5.09
N GLY A 298 18.04 -8.90 5.72
CA GLY A 298 18.73 -10.15 5.43
C GLY A 298 18.58 -10.63 3.98
N CYS A 299 17.44 -10.35 3.36
CA CYS A 299 17.21 -10.68 1.95
C CYS A 299 17.97 -9.76 0.99
N VAL A 300 18.17 -8.50 1.34
CA VAL A 300 18.97 -7.53 0.56
C VAL A 300 20.42 -8.00 0.51
N ASP A 301 21.00 -8.35 1.64
CA ASP A 301 22.39 -8.83 1.71
C ASP A 301 22.60 -10.07 0.82
N LEU A 302 21.66 -11.02 0.81
CA LEU A 302 21.70 -12.20 -0.05
C LEU A 302 21.54 -11.84 -1.52
N SER A 303 20.72 -10.85 -1.87
CA SER A 303 20.54 -10.42 -3.27
C SER A 303 21.81 -9.78 -3.84
N GLU A 304 22.53 -8.99 -3.05
CA GLU A 304 23.80 -8.39 -3.43
C GLU A 304 24.88 -9.46 -3.68
N GLN A 305 24.96 -10.47 -2.83
CA GLN A 305 25.89 -11.59 -3.00
C GLN A 305 25.64 -12.38 -4.28
N ARG A 306 24.38 -12.55 -4.70
CA ARG A 306 24.04 -13.24 -5.96
C ARG A 306 24.39 -12.44 -7.22
N GLN A 307 24.44 -11.11 -7.14
CA GLN A 307 24.82 -10.25 -8.28
C GLN A 307 26.33 -10.23 -8.53
N VAL A 308 27.13 -10.53 -7.52
CA VAL A 308 28.61 -10.56 -7.59
C VAL A 308 29.13 -11.94 -8.04
N ALA A 309 28.33 -12.98 -7.97
CA ALA A 309 28.66 -14.34 -8.40
C ALA A 309 28.18 -14.65 -9.83
#